data_758894e4620415a80952a344f124a999
#
_entry.id   758894e4620415a80952a344f124a999
#
_cell.length_a   1.000
_cell.length_b   1.000
_cell.length_c   1.000
_cell.angle_alpha   90.00
_cell.angle_beta   90.00
_cell.angle_gamma   90.00
#
_symmetry.space_group_name_H-M   'P 1'
#
loop_
_entity.id
_entity.type
_entity.pdbx_description
1 polymer ?
#
loop_
_entity_poly.entity_id
_entity_poly.type
_entity_poly.pdbx_seq_one_letter_code
_entity_poly.pdbx_strand_id
1 'polypeptide(L)'
;MPLELDLAGPSFSPASLKAPALAELGRTTLVATAKPEFVQHPLMRHLPRNVALPCVGELHLWRFRCEWLPVPVQEGDAWLSKSERERARLHPNGALRKRFISARVVVRWIVGHLFDCEPRSVDLHDAGHEKIHARHPHDGRGITIDIAHGGIWIVIGIASAALGLSVIVPSPGAVFDIGETSEQSRRHARYRSLCHALRYVPVDIDEDLLSSAKGVCAFDLGEHGCWHVLDLPMGGKIRAAVTLAAPLTLVHLFGWPKGSIFA
;
A
#
# COMPACT_ATOMS: atom_id res chain seq x y z
N MET A 1 53.39 -14.73 40.07
CA MET A 1 53.72 -14.14 38.79
C MET A 1 52.50 -14.20 37.90
N PRO A 2 51.76 -13.12 37.71
CA PRO A 2 50.65 -13.08 36.76
C PRO A 2 51.18 -12.72 35.35
N LEU A 3 50.74 -13.47 34.36
CA LEU A 3 50.95 -13.22 32.96
C LEU A 3 49.98 -12.11 32.48
N GLU A 4 50.52 -10.97 32.13
CA GLU A 4 49.83 -9.90 31.41
C GLU A 4 49.61 -10.36 29.97
N LEU A 5 48.34 -10.46 29.56
CA LEU A 5 47.93 -10.65 28.18
C LEU A 5 47.78 -9.29 27.53
N ASP A 6 48.71 -8.99 26.62
CA ASP A 6 48.75 -7.82 25.77
C ASP A 6 47.61 -7.90 24.70
N LEU A 7 46.56 -7.12 24.89
CA LEU A 7 45.43 -6.99 23.96
C LEU A 7 45.57 -5.69 23.13
N ALA A 8 46.56 -5.67 22.24
CA ALA A 8 46.62 -4.67 21.20
C ALA A 8 45.80 -5.14 19.98
N GLY A 9 44.52 -4.80 19.96
CA GLY A 9 43.66 -4.95 18.77
C GLY A 9 43.98 -3.89 17.70
N PRO A 10 43.86 -4.20 16.39
CA PRO A 10 44.17 -3.25 15.35
C PRO A 10 43.19 -2.08 15.36
N SER A 11 43.73 -0.87 15.44
CA SER A 11 43.00 0.38 15.28
C SER A 11 42.44 0.48 13.87
N PHE A 12 41.15 0.28 13.72
CA PHE A 12 40.41 0.64 12.48
C PHE A 12 40.28 2.16 12.43
N SER A 13 41.08 2.78 11.58
CA SER A 13 40.88 4.15 11.14
C SER A 13 39.60 4.17 10.27
N PRO A 14 38.61 5.02 10.57
CA PRO A 14 37.46 5.17 9.66
C PRO A 14 37.95 5.83 8.40
N ALA A 15 38.21 5.01 7.36
CA ALA A 15 38.38 5.52 6.01
C ALA A 15 37.12 6.32 5.69
N SER A 16 37.30 7.62 5.45
CA SER A 16 36.30 8.57 5.01
C SER A 16 35.62 8.02 3.74
N LEU A 17 34.50 7.33 3.92
CA LEU A 17 33.53 7.12 2.86
C LEU A 17 33.00 8.51 2.52
N LYS A 18 33.59 9.14 1.52
CA LYS A 18 32.99 10.27 0.82
C LYS A 18 31.60 9.79 0.39
N ALA A 19 30.56 10.30 1.07
CA ALA A 19 29.20 10.21 0.57
C ALA A 19 29.22 10.67 -0.89
N PRO A 20 28.63 9.94 -1.83
CA PRO A 20 28.50 10.44 -3.20
C PRO A 20 27.78 11.78 -3.10
N ALA A 21 28.28 12.76 -3.85
CA ALA A 21 27.75 14.11 -3.88
C ALA A 21 26.23 14.06 -4.10
N LEU A 22 25.47 14.59 -3.15
CA LEU A 22 24.01 14.81 -3.19
C LEU A 22 23.58 15.83 -4.27
N ALA A 23 24.36 16.04 -5.28
CA ALA A 23 24.29 17.18 -6.19
C ALA A 23 23.76 16.83 -7.58
N GLU A 24 22.79 15.90 -7.73
CA GLU A 24 22.00 15.79 -8.97
C GLU A 24 20.79 14.82 -8.81
N LEU A 25 20.16 14.79 -7.65
CA LEU A 25 18.79 14.26 -7.55
C LEU A 25 17.89 15.25 -8.30
N GLY A 26 17.41 14.85 -9.48
CA GLY A 26 16.52 15.65 -10.30
C GLY A 26 15.38 16.20 -9.46
N ARG A 27 15.13 17.51 -9.56
CA ARG A 27 14.08 18.19 -8.79
C ARG A 27 12.74 17.50 -9.02
N THR A 28 12.14 17.00 -7.94
CA THR A 28 10.75 16.52 -7.98
C THR A 28 9.83 17.64 -8.49
N THR A 29 9.01 17.32 -9.49
CA THR A 29 8.04 18.28 -10.04
C THR A 29 6.63 17.72 -10.00
N LEU A 30 5.65 18.60 -9.74
CA LEU A 30 4.24 18.27 -9.82
C LEU A 30 3.79 18.37 -11.28
N VAL A 31 3.22 17.28 -11.80
CA VAL A 31 2.74 17.19 -13.17
C VAL A 31 1.22 17.18 -13.18
N ALA A 32 0.62 17.93 -14.10
CA ALA A 32 -0.82 17.87 -14.31
C ALA A 32 -1.25 16.49 -14.81
N THR A 33 -2.32 15.95 -14.24
CA THR A 33 -2.86 14.66 -14.65
C THR A 33 -4.38 14.76 -14.90
N ALA A 34 -4.88 13.92 -15.81
CA ALA A 34 -6.31 13.82 -16.03
C ALA A 34 -6.99 13.13 -14.83
N LYS A 35 -8.22 13.52 -14.56
CA LYS A 35 -9.03 12.86 -13.54
C LYS A 35 -9.47 11.48 -14.06
N PRO A 36 -9.26 10.38 -13.31
CA PRO A 36 -9.72 9.05 -13.71
C PRO A 36 -11.24 8.93 -13.60
N GLU A 37 -11.79 7.98 -14.32
CA GLU A 37 -13.16 7.53 -14.10
C GLU A 37 -13.25 6.71 -12.82
N PHE A 38 -14.32 6.90 -12.04
CA PHE A 38 -14.58 6.16 -10.82
C PHE A 38 -15.84 5.30 -10.94
N VAL A 39 -15.68 3.99 -10.79
CA VAL A 39 -16.80 3.03 -10.78
C VAL A 39 -16.96 2.48 -9.35
N GLN A 40 -18.09 2.79 -8.72
CA GLN A 40 -18.38 2.36 -7.34
C GLN A 40 -19.17 1.06 -7.33
N HIS A 41 -18.68 0.10 -6.53
CA HIS A 41 -19.31 -1.18 -6.29
C HIS A 41 -19.67 -1.34 -4.81
N PRO A 42 -20.83 -1.95 -4.48
CA PRO A 42 -21.08 -2.33 -3.12
C PRO A 42 -20.11 -3.42 -2.64
N LEU A 43 -19.78 -3.42 -1.37
CA LEU A 43 -19.03 -4.53 -0.77
C LEU A 43 -19.98 -5.71 -0.55
N MET A 44 -19.83 -6.73 -1.37
CA MET A 44 -20.69 -7.93 -1.35
C MET A 44 -19.82 -9.18 -1.20
N ARG A 45 -20.46 -10.28 -0.80
CA ARG A 45 -19.80 -11.60 -0.72
C ARG A 45 -19.54 -12.26 -2.08
N HIS A 46 -20.13 -11.69 -3.13
CA HIS A 46 -19.92 -12.10 -4.51
C HIS A 46 -19.40 -10.92 -5.31
N LEU A 47 -18.34 -11.13 -6.06
CA LEU A 47 -17.82 -10.10 -6.97
C LEU A 47 -18.74 -9.97 -8.19
N PRO A 48 -18.89 -8.74 -8.71
CA PRO A 48 -19.56 -8.56 -10.00
C PRO A 48 -18.83 -9.34 -11.09
N ARG A 49 -19.56 -10.05 -11.94
CA ARG A 49 -19.00 -10.90 -13.01
C ARG A 49 -18.18 -10.12 -14.06
N ASN A 50 -18.37 -8.82 -14.14
CA ASN A 50 -17.69 -7.93 -15.09
C ASN A 50 -16.40 -7.32 -14.53
N VAL A 51 -15.96 -7.71 -13.34
CA VAL A 51 -14.67 -7.26 -12.80
C VAL A 51 -13.56 -8.15 -13.35
N ALA A 52 -12.83 -7.59 -14.31
CA ALA A 52 -11.69 -8.25 -14.95
C ALA A 52 -10.38 -7.91 -14.22
N LEU A 53 -9.29 -8.55 -14.62
CA LEU A 53 -7.93 -8.16 -14.19
C LEU A 53 -7.66 -6.71 -14.60
N PRO A 54 -7.10 -5.89 -13.69
CA PRO A 54 -6.79 -4.50 -14.02
C PRO A 54 -5.74 -4.41 -15.14
N CYS A 55 -6.05 -3.61 -16.15
CA CYS A 55 -5.12 -3.23 -17.20
C CYS A 55 -4.19 -2.10 -16.74
N VAL A 56 -3.24 -1.68 -17.59
CA VAL A 56 -2.39 -0.52 -17.30
C VAL A 56 -3.27 0.73 -17.14
N GLY A 57 -3.08 1.46 -16.05
CA GLY A 57 -3.90 2.63 -15.71
C GLY A 57 -5.19 2.31 -14.95
N GLU A 58 -5.51 1.04 -14.76
CA GLU A 58 -6.65 0.62 -13.95
C GLU A 58 -6.22 0.24 -12.54
N LEU A 59 -7.05 0.62 -11.57
CA LEU A 59 -6.82 0.35 -10.16
C LEU A 59 -8.09 -0.19 -9.51
N HIS A 60 -7.99 -1.30 -8.82
CA HIS A 60 -9.06 -1.81 -7.98
C HIS A 60 -8.74 -1.52 -6.52
N LEU A 61 -9.63 -0.87 -5.81
CA LEU A 61 -9.52 -0.51 -4.40
C LEU A 61 -10.64 -1.14 -3.60
N TRP A 62 -10.26 -1.80 -2.51
CA TRP A 62 -11.16 -2.46 -1.59
C TRP A 62 -11.04 -1.83 -0.22
N ARG A 63 -12.17 -1.43 0.38
CA ARG A 63 -12.22 -0.89 1.74
C ARG A 63 -13.23 -1.66 2.58
N PHE A 64 -12.78 -2.25 3.66
CA PHE A 64 -13.64 -3.01 4.57
C PHE A 64 -13.11 -2.97 6.00
N ARG A 65 -13.96 -3.37 6.95
CA ARG A 65 -13.57 -3.53 8.35
C ARG A 65 -12.94 -4.90 8.57
N CYS A 66 -12.06 -5.02 9.56
CA CYS A 66 -11.39 -6.29 9.85
C CYS A 66 -12.35 -7.43 10.28
N GLU A 67 -13.59 -7.12 10.62
CA GLU A 67 -14.64 -8.10 10.93
C GLU A 67 -15.35 -8.63 9.68
N TRP A 68 -15.22 -7.92 8.56
CA TRP A 68 -15.87 -8.34 7.32
C TRP A 68 -15.06 -9.43 6.63
N LEU A 69 -15.73 -10.54 6.32
CA LEU A 69 -15.19 -11.62 5.50
C LEU A 69 -16.22 -12.05 4.46
N PRO A 70 -15.80 -12.44 3.26
CA PRO A 70 -16.69 -12.94 2.23
C PRO A 70 -17.28 -14.32 2.57
N VAL A 71 -16.60 -15.08 3.44
CA VAL A 71 -16.93 -16.44 3.83
C VAL A 71 -16.82 -16.63 5.35
N PRO A 72 -17.34 -17.72 5.92
CA PRO A 72 -17.11 -18.06 7.33
C PRO A 72 -15.61 -18.16 7.66
N VAL A 73 -15.26 -17.84 8.91
CA VAL A 73 -13.85 -17.79 9.38
C VAL A 73 -13.10 -19.11 9.11
N GLN A 74 -13.75 -20.24 9.40
CA GLN A 74 -13.13 -21.58 9.23
C GLN A 74 -12.78 -21.87 7.76
N GLU A 75 -13.64 -21.47 6.84
CA GLU A 75 -13.41 -21.61 5.40
C GLU A 75 -12.27 -20.68 4.95
N GLY A 76 -12.29 -19.41 5.39
CA GLY A 76 -11.22 -18.46 5.10
C GLY A 76 -9.86 -18.92 5.62
N ASP A 77 -9.79 -19.45 6.83
CA ASP A 77 -8.55 -19.99 7.41
C ASP A 77 -8.00 -21.18 6.60
N ALA A 78 -8.87 -21.99 5.99
CA ALA A 78 -8.46 -23.10 5.14
C ALA A 78 -7.78 -22.64 3.82
N TRP A 79 -8.03 -21.42 3.37
CA TRP A 79 -7.40 -20.85 2.18
C TRP A 79 -5.95 -20.40 2.40
N LEU A 80 -5.57 -20.09 3.64
CA LEU A 80 -4.24 -19.57 3.96
C LEU A 80 -3.15 -20.62 3.70
N SER A 81 -2.04 -20.17 3.11
CA SER A 81 -0.83 -20.99 2.96
C SER A 81 -0.19 -21.28 4.33
N LYS A 82 0.73 -22.24 4.36
CA LYS A 82 1.50 -22.56 5.58
C LYS A 82 2.27 -21.34 6.07
N SER A 83 2.94 -20.62 5.18
CA SER A 83 3.72 -19.41 5.50
C SER A 83 2.85 -18.27 6.05
N GLU A 84 1.66 -18.08 5.48
CA GLU A 84 0.72 -17.07 6.00
C GLU A 84 0.22 -17.41 7.41
N ARG A 85 -0.09 -18.68 7.68
CA ARG A 85 -0.46 -19.14 9.03
C ARG A 85 0.69 -18.98 10.03
N GLU A 86 1.93 -19.27 9.64
CA GLU A 86 3.11 -19.03 10.48
C GLU A 86 3.31 -17.55 10.76
N ARG A 87 3.23 -16.68 9.76
CA ARG A 87 3.30 -15.23 9.94
C ARG A 87 2.18 -14.70 10.82
N ALA A 88 0.97 -15.19 10.68
CA ALA A 88 -0.15 -14.82 11.55
C ALA A 88 0.16 -15.10 13.03
N ARG A 89 0.85 -16.21 13.34
CA ARG A 89 1.23 -16.58 14.72
C ARG A 89 2.29 -15.63 15.31
N LEU A 90 3.11 -15.01 14.47
CA LEU A 90 4.15 -14.07 14.91
C LEU A 90 3.60 -12.73 15.36
N HIS A 91 2.35 -12.40 15.07
CA HIS A 91 1.76 -11.14 15.53
C HIS A 91 1.59 -11.13 17.06
N PRO A 92 2.00 -10.04 17.74
CA PRO A 92 2.14 -10.00 19.19
C PRO A 92 0.78 -10.06 19.91
N ASN A 93 -0.31 -9.69 19.26
CA ASN A 93 -1.64 -9.74 19.85
C ASN A 93 -2.71 -10.27 18.91
N GLY A 94 -3.85 -10.70 19.46
CA GLY A 94 -4.96 -11.31 18.73
C GLY A 94 -5.62 -10.35 17.72
N ALA A 95 -5.66 -9.05 18.00
CA ALA A 95 -6.25 -8.07 17.10
C ALA A 95 -5.42 -7.89 15.82
N LEU A 96 -4.09 -7.81 15.95
CA LEU A 96 -3.19 -7.74 14.81
C LEU A 96 -3.21 -9.03 14.00
N ARG A 97 -3.22 -10.19 14.68
CA ARG A 97 -3.38 -11.50 14.03
C ARG A 97 -4.67 -11.58 13.23
N LYS A 98 -5.82 -11.22 13.84
CA LYS A 98 -7.11 -11.20 13.17
C LYS A 98 -7.09 -10.30 11.94
N ARG A 99 -6.51 -9.10 12.05
CA ARG A 99 -6.38 -8.14 10.95
C ARG A 99 -5.56 -8.69 9.79
N PHE A 100 -4.41 -9.30 10.10
CA PHE A 100 -3.57 -9.97 9.09
C PHE A 100 -4.34 -11.08 8.37
N ILE A 101 -4.96 -12.01 9.11
CA ILE A 101 -5.74 -13.11 8.56
C ILE A 101 -6.86 -12.58 7.67
N SER A 102 -7.67 -11.62 8.16
CA SER A 102 -8.77 -11.05 7.38
C SER A 102 -8.28 -10.45 6.05
N ALA A 103 -7.18 -9.71 6.08
CA ALA A 103 -6.61 -9.13 4.87
C ALA A 103 -6.19 -10.22 3.86
N ARG A 104 -5.50 -11.27 4.31
CA ARG A 104 -5.04 -12.37 3.46
C ARG A 104 -6.18 -13.20 2.87
N VAL A 105 -7.19 -13.50 3.67
CA VAL A 105 -8.40 -14.21 3.21
C VAL A 105 -9.11 -13.42 2.10
N VAL A 106 -9.27 -12.10 2.30
CA VAL A 106 -9.92 -11.24 1.30
C VAL A 106 -9.05 -11.12 0.04
N VAL A 107 -7.74 -10.97 0.15
CA VAL A 107 -6.83 -10.97 -1.02
C VAL A 107 -6.99 -12.27 -1.82
N ARG A 108 -6.94 -13.42 -1.17
CA ARG A 108 -7.09 -14.71 -1.85
C ARG A 108 -8.44 -14.87 -2.52
N TRP A 109 -9.50 -14.41 -1.87
CA TRP A 109 -10.83 -14.41 -2.45
C TRP A 109 -10.92 -13.51 -3.71
N ILE A 110 -10.40 -12.28 -3.65
CA ILE A 110 -10.40 -11.36 -4.79
C ILE A 110 -9.57 -11.96 -5.94
N VAL A 111 -8.34 -12.37 -5.66
CA VAL A 111 -7.42 -12.87 -6.70
C VAL A 111 -7.92 -14.19 -7.28
N GLY A 112 -8.48 -15.07 -6.46
CA GLY A 112 -9.11 -16.30 -6.94
C GLY A 112 -10.23 -16.02 -7.94
N HIS A 113 -11.06 -15.01 -7.66
CA HIS A 113 -12.10 -14.59 -8.59
C HIS A 113 -11.53 -13.96 -9.87
N LEU A 114 -10.52 -13.08 -9.74
CA LEU A 114 -9.88 -12.43 -10.89
C LEU A 114 -9.13 -13.42 -11.79
N PHE A 115 -8.66 -14.52 -11.23
CA PHE A 115 -7.92 -15.59 -11.93
C PHE A 115 -8.78 -16.79 -12.29
N ASP A 116 -10.07 -16.75 -11.99
CA ASP A 116 -11.00 -17.87 -12.17
C ASP A 116 -10.46 -19.19 -11.56
N CYS A 117 -9.96 -19.10 -10.33
CA CYS A 117 -9.42 -20.24 -9.60
C CYS A 117 -9.85 -20.23 -8.13
N GLU A 118 -9.70 -21.38 -7.47
CA GLU A 118 -10.01 -21.48 -6.05
C GLU A 118 -9.07 -20.59 -5.22
N PRO A 119 -9.59 -19.85 -4.19
CA PRO A 119 -8.77 -18.97 -3.35
C PRO A 119 -7.57 -19.64 -2.69
N ARG A 120 -7.68 -20.93 -2.35
CA ARG A 120 -6.56 -21.71 -1.78
C ARG A 120 -5.45 -21.99 -2.80
N SER A 121 -5.78 -22.02 -4.10
CA SER A 121 -4.85 -22.31 -5.18
C SER A 121 -4.11 -21.08 -5.69
N VAL A 122 -4.50 -19.89 -5.21
CA VAL A 122 -3.82 -18.64 -5.57
C VAL A 122 -2.39 -18.65 -5.04
N ASP A 123 -1.43 -18.47 -5.95
CA ASP A 123 -0.02 -18.32 -5.59
C ASP A 123 0.30 -16.83 -5.35
N LEU A 124 0.53 -16.50 -4.08
CA LEU A 124 0.87 -15.16 -3.64
C LEU A 124 2.35 -15.11 -3.29
N HIS A 125 3.12 -14.44 -4.11
CA HIS A 125 4.53 -14.17 -3.86
C HIS A 125 4.67 -12.93 -2.98
N ASP A 126 5.08 -13.14 -1.74
CA ASP A 126 5.28 -12.11 -0.74
C ASP A 126 6.78 -11.95 -0.49
N ALA A 127 7.38 -10.92 -1.03
CA ALA A 127 8.82 -10.64 -0.91
C ALA A 127 9.24 -10.18 0.52
N GLY A 128 8.43 -10.46 1.54
CA GLY A 128 8.75 -10.20 2.94
C GLY A 128 8.41 -8.80 3.45
N HIS A 129 8.24 -7.83 2.58
CA HIS A 129 7.90 -6.45 2.94
C HIS A 129 6.70 -5.96 2.13
N GLU A 130 5.50 -6.28 2.62
CA GLU A 130 4.21 -5.65 2.31
C GLU A 130 3.66 -5.78 0.89
N LYS A 131 4.47 -5.89 -0.17
CA LYS A 131 3.98 -6.07 -1.54
C LYS A 131 3.78 -7.53 -1.88
N ILE A 132 2.57 -7.81 -2.34
CA ILE A 132 2.19 -9.13 -2.78
C ILE A 132 2.12 -9.09 -4.30
N HIS A 133 2.73 -10.07 -4.94
CA HIS A 133 2.59 -10.28 -6.37
C HIS A 133 1.86 -11.59 -6.63
N ALA A 134 0.99 -11.59 -7.63
CA ALA A 134 0.37 -12.81 -8.12
C ALA A 134 0.45 -12.85 -9.65
N ARG A 135 0.54 -14.06 -10.21
CA ARG A 135 0.52 -14.28 -11.66
C ARG A 135 -0.67 -15.14 -12.03
N HIS A 136 -1.35 -14.73 -13.08
CA HIS A 136 -2.44 -15.51 -13.63
C HIS A 136 -1.91 -16.84 -14.18
N PRO A 137 -2.48 -18.00 -13.78
CA PRO A 137 -1.90 -19.32 -14.05
C PRO A 137 -1.85 -19.67 -15.53
N HIS A 138 -2.74 -19.13 -16.35
CA HIS A 138 -2.86 -19.51 -17.77
C HIS A 138 -2.15 -18.53 -18.72
N ASP A 139 -2.25 -17.22 -18.49
CA ASP A 139 -1.72 -16.20 -19.41
C ASP A 139 -0.49 -15.47 -18.87
N GLY A 140 -0.09 -15.75 -17.63
CA GLY A 140 1.11 -15.17 -17.01
C GLY A 140 1.00 -13.69 -16.64
N ARG A 141 -0.15 -13.03 -16.86
CA ARG A 141 -0.35 -11.63 -16.46
C ARG A 141 -0.13 -11.47 -14.97
N GLY A 142 0.70 -10.51 -14.60
CA GLY A 142 1.01 -10.21 -13.22
C GLY A 142 0.13 -9.11 -12.64
N ILE A 143 -0.15 -9.19 -11.36
CA ILE A 143 -0.74 -8.11 -10.57
C ILE A 143 0.11 -7.83 -9.35
N THR A 144 0.12 -6.57 -8.95
CA THR A 144 0.70 -6.10 -7.70
C THR A 144 -0.43 -5.78 -6.74
N ILE A 145 -0.27 -6.21 -5.50
CA ILE A 145 -1.25 -6.04 -4.44
C ILE A 145 -0.55 -5.36 -3.27
N ASP A 146 -1.17 -4.33 -2.73
CA ASP A 146 -0.71 -3.70 -1.49
C ASP A 146 -1.85 -3.59 -0.49
N ILE A 147 -1.52 -3.68 0.80
CA ILE A 147 -2.47 -3.71 1.90
C ILE A 147 -2.07 -2.65 2.93
N ALA A 148 -2.97 -1.73 3.19
CA ALA A 148 -2.80 -0.73 4.24
C ALA A 148 -3.87 -0.88 5.34
N HIS A 149 -3.48 -0.59 6.56
CA HIS A 149 -4.32 -0.70 7.75
C HIS A 149 -4.42 0.65 8.46
N GLY A 150 -5.64 1.04 8.84
CA GLY A 150 -5.86 2.27 9.60
C GLY A 150 -7.08 2.20 10.50
N GLY A 151 -6.87 2.21 11.82
CA GLY A 151 -7.95 2.03 12.77
C GLY A 151 -8.65 0.68 12.58
N ILE A 152 -9.94 0.71 12.28
CA ILE A 152 -10.74 -0.47 11.99
C ILE A 152 -10.74 -0.89 10.52
N TRP A 153 -10.12 -0.07 9.66
CA TRP A 153 -10.17 -0.25 8.21
C TRP A 153 -8.98 -1.04 7.68
N ILE A 154 -9.27 -1.87 6.70
CA ILE A 154 -8.32 -2.50 5.80
C ILE A 154 -8.60 -1.94 4.42
N VAL A 155 -7.54 -1.50 3.73
CA VAL A 155 -7.59 -1.05 2.35
C VAL A 155 -6.66 -1.95 1.54
N ILE A 156 -7.16 -2.51 0.44
CA ILE A 156 -6.39 -3.32 -0.50
C ILE A 156 -6.41 -2.61 -1.84
N GLY A 157 -5.25 -2.46 -2.46
CA GLY A 157 -5.08 -2.00 -3.82
C GLY A 157 -4.56 -3.11 -4.71
N ILE A 158 -5.08 -3.21 -5.93
CA ILE A 158 -4.66 -4.19 -6.94
C ILE A 158 -4.50 -3.46 -8.27
N ALA A 159 -3.35 -3.62 -8.90
CA ALA A 159 -3.03 -3.04 -10.20
C ALA A 159 -2.07 -3.94 -10.99
N SER A 160 -1.97 -3.72 -12.30
CA SER A 160 -0.96 -4.37 -13.15
C SER A 160 0.43 -3.72 -13.02
N ALA A 161 0.51 -2.47 -12.53
CA ALA A 161 1.74 -1.71 -12.31
C ALA A 161 2.14 -1.71 -10.83
N ALA A 162 3.35 -1.23 -10.53
CA ALA A 162 3.79 -1.01 -9.16
C ALA A 162 2.88 0.00 -8.47
N LEU A 163 2.47 -0.33 -7.25
CA LEU A 163 1.59 0.51 -6.44
C LEU A 163 2.06 0.57 -4.99
N GLY A 164 1.63 1.60 -4.26
CA GLY A 164 1.81 1.71 -2.82
C GLY A 164 0.60 2.33 -2.18
N LEU A 165 0.20 1.80 -1.03
CA LEU A 165 -0.92 2.27 -0.22
C LEU A 165 -0.44 2.79 1.13
N SER A 166 -1.10 3.84 1.62
CA SER A 166 -0.93 4.31 2.99
C SER A 166 -2.25 4.73 3.61
N VAL A 167 -2.43 4.42 4.88
CA VAL A 167 -3.55 4.87 5.69
C VAL A 167 -3.00 5.44 6.99
N ILE A 168 -3.25 6.72 7.24
CA ILE A 168 -2.79 7.46 8.42
C ILE A 168 -3.96 7.68 9.36
N VAL A 169 -3.79 7.28 10.61
CA VAL A 169 -4.69 7.56 11.72
C VAL A 169 -3.98 8.56 12.63
N PRO A 170 -4.46 9.79 12.78
CA PRO A 170 -3.84 10.74 13.68
C PRO A 170 -3.79 10.19 15.11
N SER A 171 -2.68 10.42 15.79
CA SER A 171 -2.52 9.99 17.19
C SER A 171 -3.50 10.73 18.09
N PRO A 172 -4.14 10.05 19.06
CA PRO A 172 -4.92 10.70 20.09
C PRO A 172 -4.00 11.61 20.92
N GLY A 173 -4.33 12.88 21.07
CA GLY A 173 -3.59 13.81 21.92
C GLY A 173 -2.66 14.79 21.20
N ALA A 174 -2.54 14.76 19.89
CA ALA A 174 -1.92 15.87 19.16
C ALA A 174 -2.82 17.12 19.30
N VAL A 175 -2.41 18.04 20.17
CA VAL A 175 -3.09 19.32 20.41
C VAL A 175 -2.67 20.28 19.29
N PHE A 176 -3.15 20.01 18.08
CA PHE A 176 -2.96 20.89 16.92
C PHE A 176 -4.33 21.37 16.43
N ASP A 177 -4.35 22.47 15.75
CA ASP A 177 -5.53 22.93 15.01
C ASP A 177 -6.02 21.79 14.10
N ILE A 178 -7.34 21.56 14.08
CA ILE A 178 -7.96 20.43 13.37
C ILE A 178 -7.63 20.47 11.88
N GLY A 179 -7.47 21.67 11.32
CA GLY A 179 -7.12 21.88 9.92
C GLY A 179 -5.67 21.46 9.62
N GLU A 180 -4.73 21.90 10.42
CA GLU A 180 -3.30 21.61 10.26
C GLU A 180 -3.01 20.11 10.43
N THR A 181 -3.59 19.46 11.44
CA THR A 181 -3.47 18.01 11.64
C THR A 181 -4.03 17.22 10.45
N SER A 182 -5.09 17.71 9.83
CA SER A 182 -5.71 17.05 8.66
C SER A 182 -4.81 17.12 7.44
N GLU A 183 -4.22 18.28 7.15
CA GLU A 183 -3.32 18.48 6.01
C GLU A 183 -2.00 17.75 6.20
N GLN A 184 -1.43 17.82 7.38
CA GLN A 184 -0.23 17.05 7.73
C GLN A 184 -0.44 15.54 7.58
N SER A 185 -1.59 15.02 8.02
CA SER A 185 -1.92 13.60 7.85
C SER A 185 -2.10 13.22 6.38
N ARG A 186 -2.66 14.12 5.55
CA ARG A 186 -2.80 13.90 4.10
C ARG A 186 -1.44 13.87 3.43
N ARG A 187 -0.60 14.85 3.67
CA ARG A 187 0.79 14.92 3.19
C ARG A 187 1.57 13.65 3.57
N HIS A 188 1.46 13.23 4.82
CA HIS A 188 2.10 12.00 5.31
C HIS A 188 1.56 10.74 4.61
N ALA A 189 0.24 10.66 4.34
CA ALA A 189 -0.34 9.55 3.59
C ALA A 189 0.22 9.47 2.16
N ARG A 190 0.31 10.60 1.46
CA ARG A 190 0.90 10.69 0.11
C ARG A 190 2.37 10.28 0.11
N TYR A 191 3.17 10.86 0.99
CA TYR A 191 4.59 10.53 1.11
C TYR A 191 4.81 9.03 1.37
N ARG A 192 4.10 8.47 2.35
CA ARG A 192 4.23 7.04 2.66
C ARG A 192 3.75 6.14 1.54
N SER A 193 2.69 6.49 0.81
CA SER A 193 2.25 5.71 -0.34
C SER A 193 3.31 5.71 -1.46
N LEU A 194 3.99 6.83 -1.69
CA LEU A 194 5.13 6.92 -2.60
C LEU A 194 6.30 6.04 -2.13
N CYS A 195 6.70 6.15 -0.86
CA CYS A 195 7.74 5.29 -0.29
C CYS A 195 7.41 3.80 -0.44
N HIS A 196 6.16 3.41 -0.18
CA HIS A 196 5.71 2.03 -0.38
C HIS A 196 5.79 1.64 -1.85
N ALA A 197 5.36 2.50 -2.78
CA ALA A 197 5.43 2.24 -4.22
C ALA A 197 6.88 2.04 -4.69
N LEU A 198 7.80 2.84 -4.18
CA LEU A 198 9.23 2.82 -4.46
C LEU A 198 10.03 1.79 -3.65
N ARG A 199 9.37 0.89 -2.91
CA ARG A 199 10.04 -0.10 -2.05
C ARG A 199 10.99 0.52 -1.02
N TYR A 200 10.54 1.61 -0.40
CA TYR A 200 11.31 2.37 0.60
C TYR A 200 12.62 2.99 0.10
N VAL A 201 12.75 3.18 -1.20
CA VAL A 201 13.83 4.04 -1.71
C VAL A 201 13.61 5.45 -1.15
N PRO A 202 14.59 6.05 -0.47
CA PRO A 202 14.48 7.42 0.01
C PRO A 202 14.26 8.36 -1.17
N VAL A 203 13.19 9.14 -1.12
CA VAL A 203 12.89 10.16 -2.13
C VAL A 203 12.86 11.49 -1.43
N ASP A 204 13.66 12.41 -1.91
CA ASP A 204 13.63 13.79 -1.46
C ASP A 204 12.48 14.51 -2.19
N ILE A 205 11.34 14.60 -1.51
CA ILE A 205 10.15 15.29 -2.03
C ILE A 205 9.89 16.50 -1.14
N ASP A 206 9.83 17.65 -1.76
CA ASP A 206 9.46 18.90 -1.10
C ASP A 206 8.07 18.77 -0.45
N GLU A 207 7.99 19.07 0.83
CA GLU A 207 6.74 19.01 1.60
C GLU A 207 5.69 19.95 1.03
N ASP A 208 6.08 21.08 0.44
CA ASP A 208 5.17 22.03 -0.19
C ASP A 208 4.54 21.46 -1.45
N LEU A 209 5.27 20.65 -2.22
CA LEU A 209 4.71 19.92 -3.36
C LEU A 209 3.65 18.91 -2.91
N LEU A 210 3.92 18.18 -1.83
CA LEU A 210 2.95 17.23 -1.28
C LEU A 210 1.70 17.91 -0.73
N SER A 211 1.84 19.14 -0.24
CA SER A 211 0.72 19.96 0.28
C SER A 211 -0.10 20.60 -0.83
N SER A 212 0.57 21.11 -1.87
CA SER A 212 -0.09 21.79 -3.00
C SER A 212 -0.90 20.84 -3.90
N ALA A 213 -0.57 19.56 -3.89
CA ALA A 213 -1.27 18.54 -4.65
C ALA A 213 -2.74 18.40 -4.18
N LYS A 214 -3.66 18.31 -5.13
CA LYS A 214 -5.10 18.13 -4.87
C LYS A 214 -5.64 16.93 -5.62
N GLY A 215 -6.34 16.07 -4.90
CA GLY A 215 -7.07 14.93 -5.46
C GLY A 215 -6.17 13.92 -6.16
N VAL A 216 -6.15 13.97 -7.48
CA VAL A 216 -5.26 13.17 -8.33
C VAL A 216 -4.12 14.05 -8.78
N CYS A 217 -2.90 13.62 -8.56
CA CYS A 217 -1.69 14.35 -8.95
C CYS A 217 -0.61 13.38 -9.42
N ALA A 218 0.38 13.87 -10.13
CA ALA A 218 1.54 13.09 -10.51
C ALA A 218 2.82 13.82 -10.09
N PHE A 219 3.78 13.05 -9.61
CA PHE A 219 5.11 13.53 -9.25
C PHE A 219 6.13 12.91 -10.20
N ASP A 220 6.86 13.73 -10.91
CA ASP A 220 8.05 13.30 -11.63
C ASP A 220 9.21 13.30 -10.62
N LEU A 221 9.75 12.13 -10.37
CA LEU A 221 10.83 11.87 -9.42
C LEU A 221 12.18 11.65 -10.15
N GLY A 222 12.33 12.20 -11.34
CA GLY A 222 13.55 12.07 -12.13
C GLY A 222 13.84 10.63 -12.50
N GLU A 223 14.97 10.08 -12.03
CA GLU A 223 15.40 8.71 -12.31
C GLU A 223 14.39 7.64 -11.87
N HIS A 224 13.54 7.96 -10.89
CA HIS A 224 12.49 7.06 -10.41
C HIS A 224 11.20 7.13 -11.23
N GLY A 225 11.16 8.00 -12.25
CA GLY A 225 10.02 8.14 -13.15
C GLY A 225 8.83 8.91 -12.56
N CYS A 226 7.71 8.87 -13.29
CA CYS A 226 6.49 9.59 -12.92
C CYS A 226 5.53 8.68 -12.13
N TRP A 227 5.07 9.18 -10.98
CA TRP A 227 4.20 8.45 -10.06
C TRP A 227 2.91 9.21 -9.81
N HIS A 228 1.79 8.52 -9.97
CA HIS A 228 0.45 9.07 -9.86
C HIS A 228 -0.12 8.79 -8.48
N VAL A 229 -0.52 9.84 -7.77
CA VAL A 229 -1.05 9.77 -6.40
C VAL A 229 -2.51 10.15 -6.41
N LEU A 230 -3.33 9.34 -5.74
CA LEU A 230 -4.75 9.58 -5.53
C LEU A 230 -5.05 9.58 -4.03
N ASP A 231 -5.64 10.67 -3.54
CA ASP A 231 -6.18 10.71 -2.18
C ASP A 231 -7.45 9.86 -2.09
N LEU A 232 -7.54 9.05 -1.04
CA LEU A 232 -8.68 8.19 -0.80
C LEU A 232 -9.60 8.79 0.29
N PRO A 233 -10.90 8.95 0.00
CA PRO A 233 -11.83 9.47 0.99
C PRO A 233 -12.06 8.44 2.09
N MET A 234 -11.58 8.78 3.28
CA MET A 234 -11.79 7.99 4.49
C MET A 234 -12.66 8.76 5.47
N GLY A 235 -13.38 8.03 6.33
CA GLY A 235 -14.25 8.65 7.33
C GLY A 235 -13.47 9.33 8.46
N GLY A 236 -13.97 10.45 8.94
CA GLY A 236 -13.41 11.17 10.09
C GLY A 236 -12.04 11.79 9.82
N LYS A 237 -11.13 11.60 10.78
CA LYS A 237 -9.76 12.16 10.71
C LYS A 237 -8.77 11.27 9.95
N ILE A 238 -9.18 10.09 9.50
CA ILE A 238 -8.30 9.16 8.78
C ILE A 238 -8.00 9.74 7.40
N ARG A 239 -6.74 9.68 6.97
CA ARG A 239 -6.29 10.05 5.63
C ARG A 239 -5.63 8.85 4.98
N ALA A 240 -5.85 8.69 3.69
CA ALA A 240 -5.24 7.61 2.93
C ALA A 240 -4.87 8.10 1.54
N ALA A 241 -3.86 7.48 0.97
CA ALA A 241 -3.44 7.72 -0.40
C ALA A 241 -2.99 6.42 -1.06
N VAL A 242 -3.11 6.36 -2.37
CA VAL A 242 -2.54 5.32 -3.21
C VAL A 242 -1.65 5.94 -4.26
N THR A 243 -0.54 5.30 -4.54
CA THR A 243 0.41 5.69 -5.57
C THR A 243 0.54 4.59 -6.60
N LEU A 244 0.58 4.95 -7.88
CA LEU A 244 0.69 4.03 -9.01
C LEU A 244 1.78 4.49 -10.00
N ALA A 245 2.55 3.54 -10.53
CA ALA A 245 3.59 3.79 -11.55
C ALA A 245 3.03 3.99 -12.98
N ALA A 246 1.74 4.21 -13.13
CA ALA A 246 1.07 4.45 -14.40
C ALA A 246 -0.01 5.52 -14.25
N PRO A 247 -0.33 6.29 -15.31
CA PRO A 247 -1.44 7.24 -15.29
C PRO A 247 -2.75 6.54 -14.93
N LEU A 248 -3.46 7.08 -13.95
CA LEU A 248 -4.76 6.55 -13.54
C LEU A 248 -5.83 6.95 -14.55
N THR A 249 -6.48 5.97 -15.16
CA THR A 249 -7.58 6.18 -16.12
C THR A 249 -8.91 5.70 -15.55
N LEU A 250 -8.90 4.57 -14.82
CA LEU A 250 -10.11 3.96 -14.27
C LEU A 250 -9.85 3.42 -12.87
N VAL A 251 -10.73 3.72 -11.92
CA VAL A 251 -10.64 3.23 -10.54
C VAL A 251 -11.93 2.54 -10.14
N HIS A 252 -11.86 1.24 -9.90
CA HIS A 252 -12.94 0.45 -9.32
C HIS A 252 -12.88 0.51 -7.80
N LEU A 253 -13.96 0.93 -7.16
CA LEU A 253 -14.05 1.18 -5.73
C LEU A 253 -15.05 0.21 -5.08
N PHE A 254 -14.59 -0.63 -4.18
CA PHE A 254 -15.41 -1.58 -3.45
C PHE A 254 -15.51 -1.21 -1.96
N GLY A 255 -16.73 -0.99 -1.46
CA GLY A 255 -16.98 -0.69 -0.05
C GLY A 255 -16.86 0.79 0.33
N TRP A 256 -16.79 1.72 -0.63
CA TRP A 256 -16.98 3.13 -0.38
C TRP A 256 -18.47 3.49 -0.46
N PRO A 257 -18.96 4.40 0.41
CA PRO A 257 -20.32 4.92 0.31
C PRO A 257 -20.57 5.57 -1.06
N LYS A 258 -21.79 5.44 -1.57
CA LYS A 258 -22.20 6.19 -2.76
C LYS A 258 -22.04 7.69 -2.51
N GLY A 259 -21.50 8.41 -3.50
CA GLY A 259 -21.26 9.85 -3.37
C GLY A 259 -19.96 10.21 -2.64
N SER A 260 -19.09 9.25 -2.31
CA SER A 260 -17.73 9.58 -1.86
C SER A 260 -17.03 10.44 -2.90
N ILE A 261 -16.54 11.61 -2.49
CA ILE A 261 -15.87 12.58 -3.37
C ILE A 261 -14.39 12.22 -3.42
N PHE A 262 -13.93 11.84 -4.58
CA PHE A 262 -12.53 11.74 -4.95
C PHE A 262 -12.16 13.04 -5.63
N ALA A 263 -11.60 13.94 -4.83
CA ALA A 263 -11.28 15.31 -5.28
C ALA A 263 -9.85 15.40 -5.75
#